data_3652f4db48170b165355f3617f92c5ea
#
_entry.id   3652f4db48170b165355f3617f92c5ea
#
_cell.length_a   1.000
_cell.length_b   1.000
_cell.length_c   1.000
_cell.angle_alpha   90.00
_cell.angle_beta   90.00
_cell.angle_gamma   90.00
#
_symmetry.space_group_name_H-M   'P 1'
#
loop_
_entity.id
_entity.type
_entity.pdbx_description
1 polymer ?
#
loop_
_entity_poly.entity_id
_entity_poly.type
_entity_poly.pdbx_seq_one_letter_code
_entity_poly.pdbx_strand_id
1 'polypeptide(L)'
;KQRKKQMKKLLLLILILSSSTAISEELSKPEKVGELAFQTVNFIDMMQTLEIVQHSDKWYETNPILGKHPRQNEVITYFMIRGATHYHITKWLPKKFRPVWLTVTFLPQIPLIEHNHNLGIRIGW
;
A
#
# COMPACT_ATOMS: atom_id res chain seq x y z
N LYS A 1 11.15 13.73 -16.73
CA LYS A 1 11.90 12.64 -17.41
C LYS A 1 12.25 11.51 -16.43
N GLN A 2 12.65 11.80 -15.20
CA GLN A 2 13.04 10.83 -14.16
C GLN A 2 11.83 10.03 -13.61
N ARG A 3 10.65 10.66 -13.44
CA ARG A 3 9.39 9.99 -13.03
C ARG A 3 8.97 8.87 -14.00
N LYS A 4 9.03 9.11 -15.31
CA LYS A 4 8.68 8.10 -16.33
C LYS A 4 9.63 6.90 -16.30
N LYS A 5 10.90 7.12 -15.97
CA LYS A 5 11.92 6.06 -15.86
C LYS A 5 11.71 5.20 -14.59
N GLN A 6 11.31 5.82 -13.48
CA GLN A 6 10.96 5.14 -12.24
C GLN A 6 9.69 4.29 -12.39
N MET A 7 8.63 4.85 -13.02
CA MET A 7 7.39 4.11 -13.29
C MET A 7 7.62 2.91 -14.21
N LYS A 8 8.46 3.05 -15.26
CA LYS A 8 8.80 1.91 -16.13
C LYS A 8 9.52 0.80 -15.39
N LYS A 9 10.43 1.14 -14.46
CA LYS A 9 11.13 0.14 -13.62
C LYS A 9 10.16 -0.56 -12.67
N LEU A 10 9.22 0.17 -12.08
CA LEU A 10 8.20 -0.38 -11.20
C LEU A 10 7.24 -1.32 -11.96
N LEU A 11 6.79 -0.90 -13.15
CA LEU A 11 5.97 -1.74 -14.03
C LEU A 11 6.70 -3.00 -14.49
N LEU A 12 7.99 -2.90 -14.80
CA LEU A 12 8.81 -4.05 -15.17
C LEU A 12 8.97 -5.02 -14.00
N LEU A 13 9.17 -4.50 -12.79
CA LEU A 13 9.25 -5.31 -11.56
C LEU A 13 7.93 -6.05 -11.29
N ILE A 14 6.80 -5.38 -11.48
CA ILE A 14 5.46 -5.98 -11.35
C ILE A 14 5.24 -7.07 -12.41
N LEU A 15 5.69 -6.84 -13.66
CA LEU A 15 5.58 -7.84 -14.74
C LEU A 15 6.45 -9.08 -14.47
N ILE A 16 7.65 -8.91 -13.95
CA ILE A 16 8.55 -10.02 -13.60
C ILE A 16 7.98 -10.84 -12.43
N LEU A 17 7.35 -10.17 -11.44
CA LEU A 17 6.70 -10.82 -10.32
C LEU A 17 5.43 -11.60 -10.72
N SER A 18 4.72 -11.15 -11.76
CA SER A 18 3.52 -11.84 -12.27
C SER A 18 3.82 -13.04 -13.18
N SER A 19 5.03 -13.14 -13.72
CA SER A 19 5.42 -14.23 -14.64
C SER A 19 6.05 -15.45 -13.96
N SER A 20 6.29 -15.41 -12.65
CA SER A 20 6.80 -16.57 -11.94
C SER A 20 5.67 -17.56 -11.67
N THR A 21 5.66 -18.64 -12.43
CA THR A 21 4.82 -19.85 -12.22
C THR A 21 5.28 -20.67 -10.98
N ALA A 22 5.79 -20.01 -9.95
CA ALA A 22 6.03 -20.66 -8.68
C ALA A 22 4.67 -21.15 -8.15
N ILE A 23 4.57 -22.45 -7.84
CA ILE A 23 3.41 -23.04 -7.18
C ILE A 23 3.24 -22.28 -5.87
N SER A 24 2.34 -21.29 -5.87
CA SER A 24 2.09 -20.50 -4.66
C SER A 24 1.24 -21.36 -3.75
N GLU A 25 1.82 -21.82 -2.63
CA GLU A 25 1.06 -22.49 -1.60
C GLU A 25 0.00 -21.54 -1.01
N GLU A 26 -1.18 -22.10 -0.73
CA GLU A 26 -2.22 -21.31 -0.07
C GLU A 26 -1.75 -20.69 1.24
N LEU A 27 -2.29 -19.55 1.56
CA LEU A 27 -2.04 -18.89 2.83
C LEU A 27 -2.69 -19.66 3.97
N SER A 28 -1.97 -19.86 5.06
CA SER A 28 -2.51 -20.37 6.32
C SER A 28 -3.52 -19.39 6.94
N LYS A 29 -4.31 -19.84 7.90
CA LYS A 29 -5.27 -18.96 8.61
C LYS A 29 -4.60 -17.72 9.22
N PRO A 30 -3.47 -17.81 9.97
CA PRO A 30 -2.77 -16.65 10.48
C PRO A 30 -2.27 -15.71 9.38
N GLU A 31 -1.77 -16.26 8.27
CA GLU A 31 -1.31 -15.47 7.12
C GLU A 31 -2.46 -14.72 6.44
N LYS A 32 -3.63 -15.35 6.31
CA LYS A 32 -4.86 -14.70 5.81
C LYS A 32 -5.29 -13.54 6.73
N VAL A 33 -5.22 -13.72 8.03
CA VAL A 33 -5.51 -12.67 9.02
C VAL A 33 -4.50 -11.52 8.90
N GLY A 34 -3.21 -11.83 8.79
CA GLY A 34 -2.16 -10.82 8.60
C GLY A 34 -2.33 -10.04 7.30
N GLU A 35 -2.69 -10.72 6.22
CA GLU A 35 -2.97 -10.07 4.93
C GLU A 35 -4.22 -9.18 5.02
N LEU A 36 -5.29 -9.65 5.65
CA LEU A 36 -6.50 -8.86 5.87
C LEU A 36 -6.20 -7.61 6.71
N ALA A 37 -5.38 -7.74 7.75
CA ALA A 37 -4.94 -6.60 8.56
C ALA A 37 -4.18 -5.57 7.73
N PHE A 38 -3.25 -6.00 6.88
CA PHE A 38 -2.55 -5.12 5.95
C PHE A 38 -3.52 -4.41 4.99
N GLN A 39 -4.41 -5.15 4.35
CA GLN A 39 -5.39 -4.57 3.40
C GLN A 39 -6.30 -3.56 4.09
N THR A 40 -6.67 -3.80 5.35
CA THR A 40 -7.47 -2.88 6.14
C THR A 40 -6.74 -1.56 6.40
N VAL A 41 -5.49 -1.61 6.85
CA VAL A 41 -4.72 -0.37 7.07
C VAL A 41 -4.36 0.32 5.77
N ASN A 42 -4.13 -0.42 4.70
CA ASN A 42 -3.95 0.12 3.35
C ASN A 42 -5.18 0.89 2.87
N PHE A 43 -6.37 0.38 3.14
CA PHE A 43 -7.62 1.05 2.82
C PHE A 43 -7.83 2.33 3.68
N ILE A 44 -7.55 2.26 4.98
CA ILE A 44 -7.64 3.43 5.87
C ILE A 44 -6.67 4.52 5.41
N ASP A 45 -5.42 4.17 5.09
CA ASP A 45 -4.41 5.10 4.58
C ASP A 45 -4.86 5.75 3.26
N MET A 46 -5.45 4.97 2.34
CA MET A 46 -6.06 5.48 1.12
C MET A 46 -7.14 6.52 1.41
N MET A 47 -8.05 6.23 2.34
CA MET A 47 -9.13 7.15 2.69
C MET A 47 -8.62 8.43 3.33
N GLN A 48 -7.60 8.35 4.19
CA GLN A 48 -6.94 9.53 4.75
C GLN A 48 -6.24 10.36 3.67
N THR A 49 -5.59 9.72 2.71
CA THR A 49 -4.95 10.40 1.58
C THR A 49 -5.97 11.08 0.66
N LEU A 50 -7.13 10.47 0.44
CA LEU A 50 -8.23 11.10 -0.30
C LEU A 50 -8.76 12.33 0.42
N GLU A 51 -8.82 12.31 1.75
CA GLU A 51 -9.18 13.48 2.56
C GLU A 51 -8.15 14.62 2.42
N ILE A 52 -6.86 14.29 2.39
CA ILE A 52 -5.79 15.25 2.09
C ILE A 52 -5.99 15.90 0.72
N VAL A 53 -6.35 15.12 -0.29
CA VAL A 53 -6.61 15.62 -1.65
C VAL A 53 -7.79 16.59 -1.69
N GLN A 54 -8.85 16.29 -0.95
CA GLN A 54 -10.04 17.14 -0.89
C GLN A 54 -9.81 18.46 -0.13
N HIS A 55 -8.82 18.50 0.76
CA HIS A 55 -8.47 19.64 1.58
C HIS A 55 -7.02 20.08 1.36
N SER A 56 -6.62 20.20 0.10
CA SER A 56 -5.26 20.55 -0.32
C SER A 56 -4.82 21.97 0.08
N ASP A 57 -5.74 22.79 0.57
CA ASP A 57 -5.48 24.08 1.21
C ASP A 57 -4.94 23.95 2.65
N LYS A 58 -5.19 22.81 3.31
CA LYS A 58 -4.79 22.55 4.70
C LYS A 58 -3.64 21.54 4.80
N TRP A 59 -3.66 20.51 3.95
CA TRP A 59 -2.72 19.40 4.02
C TRP A 59 -2.08 19.10 2.67
N TYR A 60 -0.94 18.45 2.72
CA TYR A 60 -0.27 17.89 1.55
C TYR A 60 0.20 16.47 1.81
N GLU A 61 0.30 15.68 0.75
CA GLU A 61 0.76 14.29 0.82
C GLU A 61 2.28 14.24 0.99
N THR A 62 2.75 13.40 1.87
CA THR A 62 4.18 13.20 2.14
C THR A 62 4.78 12.01 1.41
N ASN A 63 3.94 11.15 0.81
CA ASN A 63 4.40 10.01 0.05
C ASN A 63 5.12 10.49 -1.24
N PRO A 64 6.43 10.20 -1.39
CA PRO A 64 7.21 10.70 -2.52
C PRO A 64 6.78 10.11 -3.87
N ILE A 65 6.08 8.97 -3.87
CA ILE A 65 5.55 8.34 -5.09
C ILE A 65 4.36 9.13 -5.61
N LEU A 66 3.45 9.54 -4.73
CA LEU A 66 2.27 10.34 -5.06
C LEU A 66 2.59 11.81 -5.31
N GLY A 67 3.56 12.36 -4.56
CA GLY A 67 3.86 13.79 -4.57
C GLY A 67 2.90 14.58 -3.69
N LYS A 68 3.15 15.90 -3.53
CA LYS A 68 2.44 16.74 -2.55
C LYS A 68 0.94 16.91 -2.82
N HIS A 69 0.55 17.01 -4.08
CA HIS A 69 -0.82 17.26 -4.51
C HIS A 69 -1.23 16.26 -5.59
N PRO A 70 -1.45 14.98 -5.21
CA PRO A 70 -1.89 13.96 -6.16
C PRO A 70 -3.35 14.19 -6.54
N ARG A 71 -3.73 13.68 -7.70
CA ARG A 71 -5.14 13.60 -8.09
C ARG A 71 -5.81 12.39 -7.44
N GLN A 72 -7.12 12.47 -7.26
CA GLN A 72 -7.90 11.41 -6.64
C GLN A 72 -7.69 10.03 -7.30
N ASN A 73 -7.69 9.99 -8.63
CA ASN A 73 -7.48 8.74 -9.37
C ASN A 73 -6.04 8.19 -9.20
N GLU A 74 -5.05 9.06 -9.03
CA GLU A 74 -3.66 8.63 -8.75
C GLU A 74 -3.57 7.97 -7.38
N VAL A 75 -4.26 8.52 -6.39
CA VAL A 75 -4.33 7.95 -5.03
C VAL A 75 -4.97 6.57 -5.07
N ILE A 76 -6.17 6.45 -5.64
CA ILE A 76 -6.89 5.18 -5.73
C ILE A 76 -6.04 4.13 -6.45
N THR A 77 -5.49 4.48 -7.61
CA THR A 77 -4.64 3.57 -8.40
C THR A 77 -3.42 3.11 -7.61
N TYR A 78 -2.74 4.03 -6.91
CA TYR A 78 -1.59 3.69 -6.08
C TYR A 78 -1.92 2.67 -5.00
N PHE A 79 -2.97 2.90 -4.22
CA PHE A 79 -3.34 2.00 -3.13
C PHE A 79 -3.89 0.66 -3.61
N MET A 80 -4.59 0.62 -4.74
CA MET A 80 -5.03 -0.62 -5.37
C MET A 80 -3.85 -1.47 -5.82
N ILE A 81 -2.87 -0.87 -6.51
CA ILE A 81 -1.64 -1.55 -6.94
C ILE A 81 -0.84 -2.02 -5.72
N ARG A 82 -0.71 -1.18 -4.70
CA ARG A 82 0.00 -1.52 -3.45
C ARG A 82 -0.63 -2.73 -2.77
N GLY A 83 -1.94 -2.75 -2.62
CA GLY A 83 -2.67 -3.86 -2.02
C GLY A 83 -2.52 -5.17 -2.82
N ALA A 84 -2.73 -5.12 -4.13
CA ALA A 84 -2.57 -6.27 -5.01
C ALA A 84 -1.13 -6.81 -5.00
N THR A 85 -0.14 -5.94 -5.10
CA THR A 85 1.28 -6.30 -5.06
C THR A 85 1.66 -6.94 -3.74
N HIS A 86 1.20 -6.38 -2.61
CA HIS A 86 1.45 -6.95 -1.29
C HIS A 86 0.91 -8.37 -1.18
N TYR A 87 -0.33 -8.61 -1.60
CA TYR A 87 -0.94 -9.94 -1.59
C TYR A 87 -0.14 -10.95 -2.43
N HIS A 88 0.26 -10.57 -3.65
CA HIS A 88 1.04 -11.45 -4.52
C HIS A 88 2.43 -11.75 -3.95
N ILE A 89 3.11 -10.77 -3.35
CA ILE A 89 4.39 -10.98 -2.66
C ILE A 89 4.21 -11.94 -1.49
N THR A 90 3.17 -11.76 -0.69
CA THR A 90 2.86 -12.66 0.44
C THR A 90 2.72 -14.11 -0.03
N LYS A 91 2.00 -14.33 -1.12
CA LYS A 91 1.83 -15.68 -1.70
C LYS A 91 3.13 -16.23 -2.31
N TRP A 92 3.92 -15.38 -2.92
CA TRP A 92 5.17 -15.77 -3.58
C TRP A 92 6.29 -16.10 -2.59
N LEU A 93 6.33 -15.45 -1.43
CA LEU A 93 7.36 -15.68 -0.42
C LEU A 93 7.29 -17.10 0.16
N PRO A 94 8.46 -17.73 0.42
CA PRO A 94 8.51 -18.94 1.22
C PRO A 94 7.84 -18.77 2.57
N LYS A 95 7.12 -19.78 3.05
CA LYS A 95 6.34 -19.72 4.31
C LYS A 95 7.10 -19.14 5.49
N LYS A 96 8.38 -19.51 5.64
CA LYS A 96 9.23 -19.03 6.76
C LYS A 96 9.45 -17.51 6.79
N PHE A 97 9.31 -16.83 5.65
CA PHE A 97 9.52 -15.37 5.56
C PHE A 97 8.20 -14.57 5.63
N ARG A 98 7.05 -15.21 5.42
CA ARG A 98 5.74 -14.54 5.42
C ARG A 98 5.41 -13.83 6.73
N PRO A 99 5.65 -14.41 7.93
CA PRO A 99 5.38 -13.71 9.19
C PRO A 99 6.18 -12.42 9.33
N VAL A 100 7.46 -12.44 8.96
CA VAL A 100 8.32 -11.23 9.00
C VAL A 100 7.81 -10.19 8.01
N TRP A 101 7.51 -10.60 6.77
CA TRP A 101 6.94 -9.72 5.75
C TRP A 101 5.64 -9.05 6.20
N LEU A 102 4.69 -9.84 6.69
CA LEU A 102 3.41 -9.33 7.18
C LEU A 102 3.58 -8.36 8.36
N THR A 103 4.51 -8.64 9.26
CA THR A 103 4.80 -7.78 10.41
C THR A 103 5.47 -6.47 10.00
N VAL A 104 6.52 -6.50 9.19
CA VAL A 104 7.27 -5.29 8.80
C VAL A 104 6.51 -4.39 7.85
N THR A 105 5.52 -4.92 7.14
CA THR A 105 4.66 -4.13 6.26
C THR A 105 3.44 -3.55 6.97
N PHE A 106 2.97 -4.19 8.02
CA PHE A 106 1.79 -3.77 8.80
C PHE A 106 2.14 -2.75 9.91
N LEU A 107 3.10 -3.09 10.78
CA LEU A 107 3.37 -2.30 11.99
C LEU A 107 3.71 -0.82 11.73
N PRO A 108 4.52 -0.45 10.72
CA PRO A 108 4.86 0.95 10.49
C PRO A 108 3.67 1.81 10.05
N GLN A 109 2.58 1.20 9.61
CA GLN A 109 1.39 1.91 9.14
C GLN A 109 0.54 2.44 10.29
N ILE A 110 0.58 1.78 11.44
CA ILE A 110 -0.22 2.18 12.62
C ILE A 110 0.12 3.60 13.07
N PRO A 111 1.41 3.95 13.36
CA PRO A 111 1.74 5.32 13.76
C PRO A 111 1.47 6.36 12.67
N LEU A 112 1.54 6.00 11.38
CA LEU A 112 1.19 6.91 10.29
C LEU A 112 -0.29 7.26 10.28
N ILE A 113 -1.15 6.26 10.44
CA ILE A 113 -2.61 6.44 10.53
C ILE A 113 -2.97 7.27 11.77
N GLU A 114 -2.36 6.97 12.91
CA GLU A 114 -2.54 7.70 14.14
C GLU A 114 -2.09 9.17 14.01
N HIS A 115 -0.94 9.40 13.41
CA HIS A 115 -0.43 10.75 13.15
C HIS A 115 -1.40 11.55 12.28
N ASN A 116 -1.88 10.99 11.18
CA ASN A 116 -2.85 11.64 10.31
C ASN A 116 -4.16 11.94 11.04
N HIS A 117 -4.64 11.01 11.85
CA HIS A 117 -5.84 11.22 12.67
C HIS A 117 -5.66 12.38 13.66
N ASN A 118 -4.50 12.46 14.30
CA ASN A 118 -4.16 13.54 15.26
C ASN A 118 -4.02 14.91 14.58
N LEU A 119 -3.63 14.95 13.30
CA LEU A 119 -3.65 16.18 12.49
C LEU A 119 -5.07 16.62 12.10
N GLY A 120 -6.10 15.85 12.40
CA GLY A 120 -7.47 16.11 12.02
C GLY A 120 -7.87 15.55 10.65
N ILE A 121 -7.01 14.76 10.02
CA ILE A 121 -7.31 14.03 8.78
C ILE A 121 -8.14 12.81 9.16
N ARG A 122 -9.45 12.99 9.14
CA ARG A 122 -10.41 11.96 9.55
C ARG A 122 -11.17 11.45 8.34
N ILE A 123 -11.44 10.15 8.34
CA ILE A 123 -12.32 9.54 7.35
C ILE A 123 -13.74 10.07 7.61
N GLY A 124 -14.29 10.79 6.65
CA GLY A 124 -15.69 11.21 6.68
C GLY A 124 -16.60 9.99 6.46
N TRP A 125 -17.55 9.80 7.36
CA TRP A 125 -18.63 8.83 7.22
C TRP A 125 -19.89 9.57 6.76
#